data_95fdd4d638f6478c55d5d4472fc4569e
#
_entry.id   95fdd4d638f6478c55d5d4472fc4569e
#
_cell.length_a   1.000
_cell.length_b   1.000
_cell.length_c   1.000
_cell.angle_alpha   90.00
_cell.angle_beta   90.00
_cell.angle_gamma   90.00
#
_symmetry.space_group_name_H-M   'P 1'
#
loop_
_entity.id
_entity.type
_entity.pdbx_description
1 polymer ?
#
loop_
_entity_poly.entity_id
_entity_poly.type
_entity_poly.pdbx_seq_one_letter_code
_entity_poly.pdbx_strand_id
1 'polypeptide(L)'
;MPSPLRVKRNFSLLSARAVVFNRRPMSLTHPLTTTTFDLPGYRVIKSFGVVRGIIVRSRSIVGNFGASIQAIFGGNISLYTDLCERTRGDAFNLMLTHAGQLGANAVVGVRYDATEIAVGITEVLCYGTAVYVEAAS
;
A
#
# COMPACT_ATOMS: atom_id res chain seq x y z
N MET A 1 48.87 28.28 -11.02
CA MET A 1 47.87 27.28 -10.85
C MET A 1 47.06 27.56 -9.60
N PRO A 2 45.82 27.99 -9.68
CA PRO A 2 45.01 28.19 -8.48
C PRO A 2 44.45 26.83 -8.02
N SER A 3 44.64 26.56 -6.74
CA SER A 3 44.16 25.37 -6.05
C SER A 3 42.63 25.35 -5.99
N PRO A 4 41.99 24.16 -6.03
CA PRO A 4 40.53 24.06 -5.97
C PRO A 4 40.00 24.42 -4.58
N LEU A 5 39.08 25.34 -4.56
CA LEU A 5 38.29 25.73 -3.38
C LEU A 5 37.60 24.52 -2.78
N ARG A 6 38.02 24.11 -1.62
CA ARG A 6 37.43 23.10 -0.78
C ARG A 6 36.11 23.65 -0.22
N VAL A 7 35.01 23.36 -0.86
CA VAL A 7 33.67 23.63 -0.31
C VAL A 7 33.49 22.72 0.91
N LYS A 8 33.74 23.28 2.08
CA LYS A 8 33.29 22.65 3.33
C LYS A 8 31.79 22.73 3.38
N ARG A 9 31.12 21.65 3.03
CA ARG A 9 29.71 21.47 3.33
C ARG A 9 29.58 21.32 4.84
N ASN A 10 29.16 22.39 5.50
CA ASN A 10 28.73 22.34 6.89
C ASN A 10 27.45 21.51 6.99
N PHE A 11 27.59 20.20 7.20
CA PHE A 11 26.51 19.27 7.49
C PHE A 11 26.06 19.30 8.96
N SER A 12 26.49 20.30 9.74
CA SER A 12 26.31 20.28 11.19
C SER A 12 25.10 21.07 11.72
N LEU A 13 24.17 21.49 10.89
CA LEU A 13 23.01 22.29 11.37
C LEU A 13 21.65 21.78 10.91
N LEU A 14 21.57 20.56 10.47
CA LEU A 14 20.32 19.82 10.43
C LEU A 14 20.30 18.79 11.58
N SER A 15 20.52 19.26 12.79
CA SER A 15 19.89 18.69 13.93
C SER A 15 18.39 18.89 13.71
N ALA A 16 17.82 18.02 12.87
CA ALA A 16 16.41 17.86 12.81
C ALA A 16 15.99 17.53 14.25
N ARG A 17 15.48 18.50 14.96
CA ARG A 17 14.58 18.21 16.07
C ARG A 17 13.60 17.20 15.50
N ALA A 18 13.85 15.94 15.81
CA ALA A 18 12.86 14.91 15.68
C ALA A 18 11.70 15.42 16.53
N VAL A 19 10.75 16.08 15.89
CA VAL A 19 9.44 16.29 16.46
C VAL A 19 8.92 14.89 16.63
N VAL A 20 9.11 14.35 17.80
CA VAL A 20 8.48 13.12 18.23
C VAL A 20 7.00 13.46 18.27
N PHE A 21 6.36 13.36 17.11
CA PHE A 21 4.94 13.18 17.08
C PHE A 21 4.69 11.84 17.75
N ASN A 22 4.30 11.89 18.99
CA ASN A 22 3.71 10.77 19.69
C ASN A 22 2.36 10.49 19.01
N ARG A 23 2.44 10.00 17.77
CA ARG A 23 1.28 9.50 17.05
C ARG A 23 1.03 8.14 17.64
N ARG A 24 0.03 8.07 18.51
CA ARG A 24 -0.67 6.81 18.70
C ARG A 24 -0.87 6.23 17.30
N PRO A 25 -0.55 4.94 17.05
CA PRO A 25 -0.93 4.32 15.81
C PRO A 25 -2.44 4.50 15.71
N MET A 26 -2.88 5.43 14.87
CA MET A 26 -4.28 5.50 14.51
C MET A 26 -4.58 4.18 13.85
N SER A 27 -5.28 3.33 14.58
CA SER A 27 -5.98 2.21 13.97
C SER A 27 -6.84 2.83 12.89
N LEU A 28 -6.40 2.68 11.64
CA LEU A 28 -7.14 3.13 10.46
C LEU A 28 -8.34 2.21 10.29
N THR A 29 -9.32 2.33 11.18
CA THR A 29 -10.56 1.54 11.13
C THR A 29 -11.34 1.79 9.84
N HIS A 30 -11.14 2.95 9.22
CA HIS A 30 -11.62 3.26 7.86
C HIS A 30 -10.71 4.33 7.25
N PRO A 31 -9.62 3.95 6.60
CA PRO A 31 -8.82 4.91 5.88
C PRO A 31 -9.65 5.52 4.77
N LEU A 32 -9.51 6.82 4.58
CA LEU A 32 -10.09 7.50 3.45
C LEU A 32 -9.38 7.02 2.18
N THR A 33 -10.06 6.21 1.38
CA THR A 33 -9.50 5.66 0.15
C THR A 33 -10.45 5.88 -1.01
N THR A 34 -9.89 6.15 -2.17
CA THR A 34 -10.66 6.34 -3.39
C THR A 34 -9.85 5.95 -4.62
N THR A 35 -10.54 5.55 -5.67
CA THR A 35 -9.96 5.34 -7.00
C THR A 35 -9.82 6.63 -7.80
N THR A 36 -10.48 7.71 -7.37
CA THR A 36 -10.33 9.06 -7.94
C THR A 36 -9.08 9.74 -7.37
N PHE A 37 -8.66 10.85 -7.98
CA PHE A 37 -7.53 11.64 -7.48
C PHE A 37 -7.94 12.66 -6.42
N ASP A 38 -9.22 12.91 -6.29
CA ASP A 38 -9.80 13.83 -5.31
C ASP A 38 -10.71 13.09 -4.34
N LEU A 39 -10.76 13.54 -3.11
CA LEU A 39 -11.68 13.10 -2.07
C LEU A 39 -12.74 14.19 -1.85
N PRO A 40 -14.01 13.98 -2.26
CA PRO A 40 -15.07 14.94 -2.01
C PRO A 40 -15.20 15.27 -0.52
N GLY A 41 -15.26 16.55 -0.20
CA GLY A 41 -15.33 17.02 1.18
C GLY A 41 -13.99 17.12 1.92
N TYR A 42 -12.90 16.83 1.25
CA TYR A 42 -11.54 16.90 1.80
C TYR A 42 -10.60 17.69 0.89
N ARG A 43 -9.58 18.28 1.49
CA ARG A 43 -8.51 18.98 0.79
C ARG A 43 -7.19 18.29 1.10
N VAL A 44 -6.42 18.00 0.05
CA VAL A 44 -5.06 17.45 0.19
C VAL A 44 -4.13 18.55 0.71
N ILE A 45 -3.51 18.29 1.85
CA ILE A 45 -2.55 19.19 2.50
C ILE A 45 -1.13 18.79 2.13
N LYS A 46 -0.86 17.47 2.06
CA LYS A 46 0.46 16.94 1.79
C LYS A 46 0.37 15.63 1.03
N SER A 47 1.25 15.47 0.04
CA SER A 47 1.48 14.18 -0.64
C SER A 47 2.76 13.54 -0.13
N PHE A 48 2.70 12.23 0.13
CA PHE A 48 3.84 11.40 0.53
C PHE A 48 4.38 10.55 -0.62
N GLY A 49 3.71 10.63 -1.78
CA GLY A 49 4.07 9.85 -2.96
C GLY A 49 3.38 8.50 -3.04
N VAL A 50 3.90 7.65 -3.92
CA VAL A 50 3.31 6.35 -4.22
C VAL A 50 3.57 5.37 -3.08
N VAL A 51 2.51 4.68 -2.68
CA VAL A 51 2.55 3.54 -1.77
C VAL A 51 1.98 2.31 -2.45
N ARG A 52 2.43 1.15 -2.01
CA ARG A 52 1.99 -0.14 -2.56
C ARG A 52 1.95 -1.23 -1.50
N GLY A 53 1.13 -2.23 -1.75
CA GLY A 53 1.14 -3.52 -1.08
C GLY A 53 1.25 -4.62 -2.13
N ILE A 54 2.17 -5.55 -1.94
CA ILE A 54 2.43 -6.66 -2.86
C ILE A 54 2.22 -7.95 -2.11
N ILE A 55 1.41 -8.83 -2.68
CA ILE A 55 1.20 -10.18 -2.19
C ILE A 55 1.52 -11.15 -3.33
N VAL A 56 2.35 -12.11 -3.04
CA VAL A 56 2.68 -13.20 -3.98
C VAL A 56 2.01 -14.47 -3.51
N ARG A 57 1.31 -15.15 -4.41
CA ARG A 57 0.68 -16.45 -4.16
C ARG A 57 1.23 -17.50 -5.11
N SER A 58 1.59 -18.64 -4.55
CA SER A 58 2.02 -19.79 -5.34
C SER A 58 0.87 -20.76 -5.58
N ARG A 59 0.95 -21.50 -6.67
CA ARG A 59 -0.01 -22.55 -7.03
C ARG A 59 -0.14 -23.64 -5.95
N SER A 60 0.88 -23.87 -5.15
CA SER A 60 0.85 -24.84 -4.05
C SER A 60 -0.14 -24.43 -2.94
N ILE A 61 -0.35 -23.14 -2.70
CA ILE A 61 -1.39 -22.67 -1.78
C ILE A 61 -2.77 -22.93 -2.37
N VAL A 62 -2.93 -22.73 -3.67
CA VAL A 62 -4.15 -23.09 -4.42
C VAL A 62 -4.31 -24.62 -4.44
N GLY A 63 -3.23 -25.37 -4.53
CA GLY A 63 -3.25 -26.85 -4.53
C GLY A 63 -3.72 -27.45 -3.20
N ASN A 64 -3.32 -26.88 -2.06
CA ASN A 64 -3.82 -27.28 -0.75
C ASN A 64 -5.31 -26.92 -0.56
N PHE A 65 -5.76 -25.83 -1.15
CA PHE A 65 -7.20 -25.53 -1.31
C PHE A 65 -7.84 -26.47 -2.31
N GLY A 66 -7.16 -26.83 -3.41
CA GLY A 66 -7.64 -27.72 -4.47
C GLY A 66 -7.92 -29.14 -4.00
N ALA A 67 -7.16 -29.67 -3.04
CA ALA A 67 -7.43 -30.98 -2.43
C ALA A 67 -8.75 -30.97 -1.64
N SER A 68 -9.09 -29.85 -1.04
CA SER A 68 -10.40 -29.65 -0.39
C SER A 68 -11.52 -29.39 -1.40
N ILE A 69 -11.20 -28.89 -2.59
CA ILE A 69 -12.14 -28.61 -3.68
C ILE A 69 -12.51 -29.88 -4.45
N GLN A 70 -11.60 -30.84 -4.59
CA GLN A 70 -11.90 -32.14 -5.21
C GLN A 70 -12.94 -32.93 -4.44
N ALA A 71 -13.15 -32.66 -3.16
CA ALA A 71 -14.20 -33.24 -2.36
C ALA A 71 -15.58 -32.58 -2.55
N ILE A 72 -15.62 -31.41 -3.22
CA ILE A 72 -16.87 -30.68 -3.51
C ILE A 72 -17.12 -30.80 -5.02
N PHE A 73 -17.99 -31.71 -5.41
CA PHE A 73 -18.39 -31.92 -6.80
C PHE A 73 -18.95 -30.64 -7.43
N GLY A 74 -18.40 -30.28 -8.60
CA GLY A 74 -18.87 -29.20 -9.46
C GLY A 74 -18.24 -27.87 -9.16
N GLY A 75 -17.18 -27.54 -9.89
CA GLY A 75 -16.51 -26.26 -10.10
C GLY A 75 -16.92 -25.11 -9.20
N ASN A 76 -16.54 -25.15 -7.94
CA ASN A 76 -16.98 -24.10 -7.02
C ASN A 76 -16.14 -22.83 -7.24
N ILE A 77 -16.60 -22.02 -8.19
CA ILE A 77 -16.06 -20.71 -8.53
C ILE A 77 -15.96 -19.82 -7.28
N SER A 78 -16.84 -20.03 -6.28
CA SER A 78 -16.84 -19.25 -5.04
C SER A 78 -15.54 -19.38 -4.24
N LEU A 79 -14.88 -20.55 -4.22
CA LEU A 79 -13.60 -20.71 -3.53
C LEU A 79 -12.47 -19.91 -4.18
N TYR A 80 -12.46 -19.84 -5.51
CA TYR A 80 -11.52 -18.99 -6.23
C TYR A 80 -11.80 -17.51 -6.00
N THR A 81 -13.08 -17.13 -5.96
CA THR A 81 -13.51 -15.77 -5.64
C THR A 81 -13.04 -15.40 -4.24
N ASP A 82 -13.27 -16.23 -3.24
CA ASP A 82 -12.86 -16.01 -1.86
C ASP A 82 -11.33 -15.87 -1.73
N LEU A 83 -10.57 -16.69 -2.47
CA LEU A 83 -9.12 -16.61 -2.51
C LEU A 83 -8.65 -15.27 -3.12
N CYS A 84 -9.25 -14.87 -4.24
CA CYS A 84 -8.95 -13.61 -4.90
C CYS A 84 -9.29 -12.40 -4.02
N GLU A 85 -10.46 -12.41 -3.40
CA GLU A 85 -10.90 -11.35 -2.48
C GLU A 85 -9.94 -11.23 -1.29
N ARG A 86 -9.57 -12.35 -0.68
CA ARG A 86 -8.61 -12.37 0.43
C ARG A 86 -7.24 -11.84 0.01
N THR A 87 -6.73 -12.29 -1.13
CA THR A 87 -5.42 -11.86 -1.62
C THR A 87 -5.40 -10.37 -1.95
N ARG A 88 -6.45 -9.86 -2.56
CA ARG A 88 -6.60 -8.42 -2.85
C ARG A 88 -6.76 -7.61 -1.56
N GLY A 89 -7.53 -8.11 -0.61
CA GLY A 89 -7.67 -7.50 0.71
C GLY A 89 -6.34 -7.41 1.46
N ASP A 90 -5.52 -8.46 1.40
CA ASP A 90 -4.19 -8.47 2.02
C ASP A 90 -3.26 -7.44 1.38
N ALA A 91 -3.23 -7.35 0.03
CA ALA A 91 -2.45 -6.35 -0.68
C ALA A 91 -2.89 -4.92 -0.36
N PHE A 92 -4.20 -4.69 -0.27
CA PHE A 92 -4.78 -3.41 0.12
C PHE A 92 -4.38 -3.01 1.55
N ASN A 93 -4.54 -3.93 2.51
CA ASN A 93 -4.19 -3.68 3.91
C ASN A 93 -2.69 -3.40 4.08
N LEU A 94 -1.84 -4.08 3.31
CA LEU A 94 -0.41 -3.84 3.31
C LEU A 94 -0.09 -2.43 2.76
N MET A 95 -0.73 -2.02 1.67
CA MET A 95 -0.61 -0.65 1.14
C MET A 95 -1.02 0.40 2.18
N LEU A 96 -2.14 0.17 2.89
CA LEU A 96 -2.60 1.08 3.95
C LEU A 96 -1.62 1.14 5.13
N THR A 97 -1.02 0.01 5.48
CA THR A 97 0.02 -0.03 6.52
C THR A 97 1.21 0.84 6.13
N HIS A 98 1.68 0.73 4.89
CA HIS A 98 2.77 1.56 4.39
C HIS A 98 2.40 3.05 4.34
N ALA A 99 1.17 3.38 3.92
CA ALA A 99 0.68 4.75 3.95
C ALA A 99 0.65 5.32 5.37
N GLY A 100 0.16 4.55 6.33
CA GLY A 100 0.13 4.94 7.75
C GLY A 100 1.53 5.17 8.34
N GLN A 101 2.51 4.37 7.96
CA GLN A 101 3.93 4.53 8.37
C GLN A 101 4.51 5.86 7.89
N LEU A 102 4.09 6.37 6.75
CA LEU A 102 4.47 7.68 6.23
C LEU A 102 3.75 8.84 6.92
N GLY A 103 2.70 8.56 7.67
CA GLY A 103 1.85 9.54 8.34
C GLY A 103 0.68 10.04 7.50
N ALA A 104 0.35 9.35 6.41
CA ALA A 104 -0.84 9.61 5.62
C ALA A 104 -2.12 9.21 6.38
N ASN A 105 -3.22 9.89 6.09
CA ASN A 105 -4.55 9.53 6.57
C ASN A 105 -5.51 9.18 5.42
N ALA A 106 -5.02 9.23 4.19
CA ALA A 106 -5.79 8.88 3.01
C ALA A 106 -4.89 8.31 1.90
N VAL A 107 -5.49 7.54 0.99
CA VAL A 107 -4.86 7.08 -0.24
C VAL A 107 -5.80 7.36 -1.41
N VAL A 108 -5.32 8.12 -2.38
CA VAL A 108 -6.08 8.46 -3.60
C VAL A 108 -5.52 7.72 -4.81
N GLY A 109 -6.34 7.59 -5.85
CA GLY A 109 -5.93 6.94 -7.09
C GLY A 109 -5.60 5.46 -6.92
N VAL A 110 -6.31 4.76 -6.03
CA VAL A 110 -6.05 3.34 -5.76
C VAL A 110 -6.29 2.49 -6.99
N ARG A 111 -5.35 1.60 -7.29
CA ARG A 111 -5.39 0.64 -8.40
C ARG A 111 -4.92 -0.72 -7.94
N TYR A 112 -5.35 -1.73 -8.68
CA TYR A 112 -4.88 -3.11 -8.54
C TYR A 112 -4.33 -3.60 -9.87
N ASP A 113 -3.23 -4.34 -9.78
CA ASP A 113 -2.70 -5.16 -10.86
C ASP A 113 -2.49 -6.58 -10.38
N ALA A 114 -2.62 -7.54 -11.28
CA ALA A 114 -2.31 -8.93 -11.00
C ALA A 114 -1.52 -9.49 -12.19
N THR A 115 -0.36 -10.05 -11.91
CA THR A 115 0.56 -10.54 -12.93
C THR A 115 1.09 -11.91 -12.56
N GLU A 116 1.09 -12.86 -13.51
CA GLU A 116 1.81 -14.11 -13.35
C GLU A 116 3.30 -13.83 -13.59
N ILE A 117 4.12 -13.93 -12.54
CA ILE A 117 5.55 -13.64 -12.57
C ILE A 117 6.39 -14.89 -12.88
N ALA A 118 5.85 -16.06 -12.65
CA ALA A 118 6.38 -17.36 -13.01
C ALA A 118 5.25 -18.36 -13.10
N VAL A 119 5.48 -19.52 -13.71
CA VAL A 119 4.46 -20.56 -13.86
C VAL A 119 3.84 -20.91 -12.49
N GLY A 120 2.55 -20.60 -12.34
CA GLY A 120 1.80 -20.85 -11.12
C GLY A 120 2.14 -19.93 -9.94
N ILE A 121 2.83 -18.81 -10.18
CA ILE A 121 3.13 -17.78 -9.17
C ILE A 121 2.54 -16.46 -9.65
N THR A 122 1.58 -15.95 -8.90
CA THR A 122 0.90 -14.70 -9.21
C THR A 122 1.25 -13.64 -8.17
N GLU A 123 1.62 -12.46 -8.63
CA GLU A 123 1.72 -11.23 -7.86
C GLU A 123 0.39 -10.49 -7.92
N VAL A 124 -0.07 -9.99 -6.78
CA VAL A 124 -1.14 -9.01 -6.69
C VAL A 124 -0.56 -7.73 -6.10
N LEU A 125 -0.63 -6.68 -6.86
CA LEU A 125 -0.19 -5.34 -6.51
C LEU A 125 -1.40 -4.46 -6.25
N CYS A 126 -1.44 -3.81 -5.08
CA CYS A 126 -2.33 -2.68 -4.80
C CYS A 126 -1.49 -1.43 -4.59
N TYR A 127 -1.80 -0.34 -5.27
CA TYR A 127 -1.03 0.90 -5.17
C TYR A 127 -1.91 2.14 -5.26
N GLY A 128 -1.37 3.26 -4.81
CA GLY A 128 -2.02 4.57 -4.86
C GLY A 128 -1.08 5.65 -4.35
N THR A 129 -1.59 6.86 -4.20
CA THR A 129 -0.85 7.99 -3.65
C THR A 129 -1.27 8.23 -2.21
N ALA A 130 -0.32 8.11 -1.29
CA ALA A 130 -0.53 8.42 0.12
C ALA A 130 -0.56 9.93 0.31
N VAL A 131 -1.60 10.44 0.97
CA VAL A 131 -1.81 11.86 1.22
C VAL A 131 -2.27 12.12 2.65
N TYR A 132 -2.03 13.34 3.12
CA TYR A 132 -2.68 13.85 4.31
C TYR A 132 -3.77 14.83 3.87
N VAL A 133 -4.98 14.58 4.32
CA VAL A 133 -6.14 15.40 3.99
C VAL A 133 -6.79 15.97 5.24
N GLU A 134 -7.44 17.11 5.08
CA GLU A 134 -8.28 17.73 6.08
C GLU A 134 -9.66 18.00 5.49
N ALA A 135 -10.68 18.06 6.34
CA ALA A 135 -12.02 18.41 5.89
C ALA A 135 -11.99 19.77 5.19
N ALA A 136 -12.61 19.87 4.04
CA ALA A 136 -12.82 21.13 3.36
C ALA A 136 -13.88 21.93 4.14
N SER A 137 -13.52 23.16 4.52
CA SER A 137 -14.45 24.12 5.15
C SER A 137 -15.35 24.77 4.11
#